data_5746f0f3694a6592f01df2a050c8dd92
#
_entry.id   5746f0f3694a6592f01df2a050c8dd92
#
_cell.length_a   1.000
_cell.length_b   1.000
_cell.length_c   1.000
_cell.angle_alpha   90.00
_cell.angle_beta   90.00
_cell.angle_gamma   90.00
#
_symmetry.space_group_name_H-M   'P 1'
#
loop_
_entity.id
_entity.type
_entity.pdbx_description
1 polymer ?
#
loop_
_entity_poly.entity_id
_entity_poly.type
_entity_poly.pdbx_seq_one_letter_code
_entity_poly.pdbx_strand_id
1 'polypeptide(L)'
;MSLRYYWMTLLFILSLTGCLPVASVGGSAAITHASSGIVYKTFTAPQKKVRLATIRALARMQIKLLSDKMVDDGKIRQVTAESDKRTIEIQLEQISNNSTRMRVTAKSSFFFYDSATAEEIIAQTKKSLG
;
A
#
# COMPACT_ATOMS: atom_id res chain seq x y z
N MET A 1 35.26 -37.92 27.74
CA MET A 1 35.53 -37.26 26.48
C MET A 1 34.28 -37.05 25.60
N SER A 2 33.32 -37.87 25.66
CA SER A 2 32.10 -37.78 24.86
C SER A 2 31.14 -36.64 25.25
N LEU A 3 31.10 -36.24 26.52
CA LEU A 3 30.17 -35.22 27.01
C LEU A 3 30.45 -33.81 26.47
N ARG A 4 31.70 -33.50 26.19
CA ARG A 4 32.10 -32.20 25.64
C ARG A 4 31.71 -32.03 24.17
N TYR A 5 31.67 -33.13 23.43
CA TYR A 5 31.23 -33.13 22.05
C TYR A 5 29.70 -33.03 21.93
N TYR A 6 28.98 -33.60 22.88
CA TYR A 6 27.50 -33.47 22.93
C TYR A 6 27.07 -32.03 23.22
N TRP A 7 27.82 -31.33 24.04
CA TRP A 7 27.56 -29.91 24.33
C TRP A 7 27.84 -29.01 23.12
N MET A 8 28.88 -29.31 22.36
CA MET A 8 29.19 -28.56 21.12
C MET A 8 28.17 -28.81 20.02
N THR A 9 27.71 -30.05 19.86
CA THR A 9 26.67 -30.38 18.89
C THR A 9 25.31 -29.84 19.29
N LEU A 10 25.00 -29.78 20.57
CA LEU A 10 23.77 -29.19 21.07
C LEU A 10 23.72 -27.67 20.86
N LEU A 11 24.86 -26.99 20.99
CA LEU A 11 24.96 -25.56 20.73
C LEU A 11 24.82 -25.24 19.24
N PHE A 12 25.23 -26.16 18.38
CA PHE A 12 25.13 -25.95 16.92
C PHE A 12 23.70 -26.16 16.41
N ILE A 13 22.91 -26.96 17.10
CA ILE A 13 21.51 -27.22 16.73
C ILE A 13 20.59 -26.07 17.13
N LEU A 14 20.95 -25.31 18.18
CA LEU A 14 20.14 -24.18 18.63
C LEU A 14 20.28 -22.92 17.75
N SER A 15 21.30 -22.88 16.91
CA SER A 15 21.51 -21.73 16.01
C SER A 15 20.78 -21.80 14.67
N LEU A 16 20.03 -22.88 14.40
CA LEU A 16 19.25 -23.04 13.17
C LEU A 16 17.77 -22.62 13.32
N THR A 17 17.37 -22.07 14.44
CA THR A 17 16.02 -21.51 14.58
C THR A 17 16.00 -20.00 14.29
N GLY A 18 16.95 -19.55 13.51
CA GLY A 18 16.98 -18.18 13.05
C GLY A 18 16.21 -18.03 11.76
N CYS A 19 15.22 -17.19 11.80
CA CYS A 19 14.53 -16.67 10.62
C CYS A 19 13.73 -17.69 9.84
N LEU A 20 12.61 -18.05 10.37
CA LEU A 20 11.47 -18.28 9.50
C LEU A 20 11.15 -16.91 8.87
N PRO A 21 11.37 -16.73 7.59
CA PRO A 21 10.76 -15.61 6.94
C PRO A 21 9.26 -15.81 7.14
N VAL A 22 8.65 -14.86 7.78
CA VAL A 22 7.19 -14.76 7.75
C VAL A 22 6.82 -14.30 6.34
N ALA A 23 7.21 -15.12 5.39
CA ALA A 23 6.81 -14.94 4.02
C ALA A 23 5.61 -15.81 3.79
N SER A 24 4.58 -15.58 4.51
CA SER A 24 3.49 -16.45 4.23
C SER A 24 2.20 -15.84 4.54
N VAL A 25 2.06 -14.73 4.10
CA VAL A 25 0.68 -14.48 3.83
C VAL A 25 0.56 -14.61 2.35
N GLY A 26 0.17 -15.76 1.91
CA GLY A 26 -0.39 -15.95 0.61
C GLY A 26 -1.56 -15.01 0.45
N GLY A 27 -1.27 -13.75 0.38
CA GLY A 27 -2.21 -12.70 0.14
C GLY A 27 -1.80 -12.05 -1.15
N SER A 28 -2.58 -12.26 -2.17
CA SER A 28 -2.57 -11.59 -3.45
C SER A 28 -2.63 -10.06 -3.37
N ALA A 29 -2.39 -9.44 -2.24
CA ALA A 29 -2.50 -8.01 -2.07
C ALA A 29 -1.40 -7.51 -1.15
N ALA A 30 -0.18 -7.52 -1.64
CA ALA A 30 0.90 -6.88 -0.96
C ALA A 30 0.67 -5.37 -0.92
N ILE A 31 0.26 -4.87 0.23
CA ILE A 31 0.39 -3.46 0.54
C ILE A 31 1.85 -3.27 0.88
N THR A 32 2.57 -2.55 0.05
CA THR A 32 3.97 -2.26 0.29
C THR A 32 4.08 -0.91 0.97
N HIS A 33 4.66 -0.91 2.16
CA HIS A 33 4.99 0.31 2.87
C HIS A 33 6.38 0.75 2.48
N ALA A 34 6.49 1.92 1.89
CA ALA A 34 7.76 2.59 1.81
C ALA A 34 8.01 3.32 3.14
N SER A 35 9.26 3.36 3.56
CA SER A 35 9.69 4.06 4.79
C SER A 35 9.36 5.56 4.81
N SER A 36 8.91 6.11 3.71
CA SER A 36 8.50 7.50 3.53
C SER A 36 7.00 7.77 3.79
N GLY A 37 6.24 6.80 4.30
CA GLY A 37 4.79 6.95 4.51
C GLY A 37 3.95 6.89 3.24
N ILE A 38 4.53 6.51 2.12
CA ILE A 38 3.85 6.27 0.85
C ILE A 38 3.39 4.82 0.82
N VAL A 39 2.13 4.60 0.48
CA VAL A 39 1.55 3.26 0.42
C VAL A 39 1.19 2.90 -1.01
N TYR A 40 1.56 1.70 -1.43
CA TYR A 40 1.31 1.18 -2.77
C TYR A 40 0.40 -0.03 -2.73
N LYS A 41 -0.42 -0.17 -3.75
CA LYS A 41 -1.16 -1.40 -4.02
C LYS A 41 -1.41 -1.56 -5.51
N THR A 42 -1.27 -2.78 -6.00
CA THR A 42 -1.67 -3.15 -7.36
C THR A 42 -3.02 -3.84 -7.34
N PHE A 43 -3.95 -3.33 -8.16
CA PHE A 43 -5.27 -3.91 -8.35
C PHE A 43 -5.34 -4.61 -9.70
N THR A 44 -5.97 -5.78 -9.73
CA THR A 44 -6.29 -6.50 -10.98
C THR A 44 -7.57 -5.91 -11.58
N ALA A 45 -7.48 -4.68 -12.04
CA ALA A 45 -8.59 -3.95 -12.65
C ALA A 45 -8.04 -2.81 -13.53
N PRO A 46 -8.78 -2.42 -14.58
CA PRO A 46 -8.41 -1.28 -15.41
C PRO A 46 -8.40 0.03 -14.61
N GLN A 47 -7.57 0.97 -15.03
CA GLN A 47 -7.43 2.28 -14.37
C GLN A 47 -8.78 3.00 -14.19
N LYS A 48 -9.67 2.94 -15.17
CA LYS A 48 -11.00 3.56 -15.07
C LYS A 48 -11.82 3.02 -13.90
N LYS A 49 -11.80 1.71 -13.69
CA LYS A 49 -12.51 1.06 -12.58
C LYS A 49 -11.90 1.44 -11.24
N VAL A 50 -10.58 1.41 -11.14
CA VAL A 50 -9.88 1.79 -9.93
C VAL A 50 -10.12 3.26 -9.60
N ARG A 51 -10.13 4.14 -10.61
CA ARG A 51 -10.46 5.55 -10.44
C ARG A 51 -11.85 5.76 -9.84
N LEU A 52 -12.87 5.13 -10.41
CA LEU A 52 -14.25 5.24 -9.89
C LEU A 52 -14.37 4.69 -8.47
N ALA A 53 -13.71 3.58 -8.19
CA ALA A 53 -13.67 3.00 -6.87
C ALA A 53 -12.97 3.93 -5.85
N THR A 54 -11.90 4.59 -6.27
CA THR A 54 -11.18 5.58 -5.46
C THR A 54 -12.06 6.78 -5.14
N ILE A 55 -12.76 7.33 -6.12
CA ILE A 55 -13.67 8.48 -5.91
C ILE A 55 -14.80 8.10 -4.96
N ARG A 56 -15.36 6.90 -5.09
CA ARG A 56 -16.39 6.40 -4.17
C ARG A 56 -15.84 6.21 -2.75
N ALA A 57 -14.62 5.72 -2.63
CA ALA A 57 -13.95 5.56 -1.35
C ALA A 57 -13.75 6.92 -0.65
N LEU A 58 -13.23 7.90 -1.38
CA LEU A 58 -13.05 9.26 -0.86
C LEU A 58 -14.38 9.87 -0.41
N ALA A 59 -15.45 9.69 -1.18
CA ALA A 59 -16.78 10.17 -0.82
C ALA A 59 -17.30 9.54 0.47
N ARG A 60 -17.15 8.21 0.62
CA ARG A 60 -17.54 7.53 1.87
C ARG A 60 -16.74 7.99 3.08
N MET A 61 -15.47 8.31 2.89
CA MET A 61 -14.59 8.81 3.95
C MET A 61 -14.78 10.30 4.21
N GLN A 62 -15.69 10.97 3.50
CA GLN A 62 -15.92 12.41 3.57
C GLN A 62 -14.67 13.24 3.26
N ILE A 63 -13.88 12.75 2.33
CA ILE A 63 -12.68 13.42 1.84
C ILE A 63 -13.04 14.20 0.58
N LYS A 64 -12.73 15.50 0.58
CA LYS A 64 -13.05 16.39 -0.53
C LYS A 64 -12.11 16.21 -1.70
N LEU A 65 -12.65 15.91 -2.88
CA LEU A 65 -11.91 15.85 -4.12
C LEU A 65 -11.55 17.27 -4.58
N LEU A 66 -10.27 17.52 -4.80
CA LEU A 66 -9.78 18.81 -5.30
C LEU A 66 -9.51 18.80 -6.81
N SER A 67 -8.86 17.74 -7.30
CA SER A 67 -8.55 17.60 -8.71
C SER A 67 -8.44 16.14 -9.13
N ASP A 68 -8.69 15.90 -10.40
CA ASP A 68 -8.61 14.58 -11.03
C ASP A 68 -8.19 14.80 -12.48
N LYS A 69 -6.93 14.52 -12.79
CA LYS A 69 -6.34 14.81 -14.10
C LYS A 69 -5.37 13.72 -14.54
N MET A 70 -5.19 13.62 -15.86
CA MET A 70 -4.12 12.80 -16.43
C MET A 70 -2.82 13.57 -16.43
N VAL A 71 -1.74 12.88 -16.07
CA VAL A 71 -0.38 13.40 -16.12
C VAL A 71 0.51 12.39 -16.86
N ASP A 72 1.75 12.74 -17.10
CA ASP A 72 2.73 11.88 -17.76
C ASP A 72 2.19 11.28 -19.08
N ASP A 73 1.80 12.18 -20.00
CA ASP A 73 1.28 11.84 -21.34
C ASP A 73 0.11 10.82 -21.31
N GLY A 74 -0.74 10.92 -20.29
CA GLY A 74 -1.92 10.07 -20.17
C GLY A 74 -1.70 8.71 -19.53
N LYS A 75 -0.52 8.45 -18.98
CA LYS A 75 -0.19 7.18 -18.32
C LYS A 75 -0.63 7.11 -16.87
N ILE A 76 -0.60 8.25 -16.19
CA ILE A 76 -0.91 8.34 -14.76
C ILE A 76 -2.11 9.25 -14.55
N ARG A 77 -3.09 8.73 -13.84
CA ARG A 77 -4.20 9.52 -13.32
C ARG A 77 -3.82 10.02 -11.94
N GLN A 78 -3.79 11.33 -11.76
CA GLN A 78 -3.49 11.96 -10.49
C GLN A 78 -4.77 12.52 -9.88
N VAL A 79 -5.09 12.07 -8.68
CA VAL A 79 -6.21 12.54 -7.88
C VAL A 79 -5.67 13.23 -6.64
N THR A 80 -6.08 14.47 -6.44
CA THR A 80 -5.73 15.24 -5.24
C THR A 80 -6.99 15.49 -4.43
N ALA A 81 -6.89 15.29 -3.13
CA ALA A 81 -8.00 15.44 -2.20
C ALA A 81 -7.53 16.04 -0.88
N GLU A 82 -8.47 16.52 -0.09
CA GLU A 82 -8.17 17.03 1.25
C GLU A 82 -9.23 16.62 2.27
N SER A 83 -8.79 16.44 3.50
CA SER A 83 -9.67 16.18 4.65
C SER A 83 -9.10 16.87 5.87
N ASP A 84 -9.91 17.75 6.50
CA ASP A 84 -9.52 18.52 7.67
C ASP A 84 -8.13 19.15 7.53
N LYS A 85 -7.14 18.48 8.11
CA LYS A 85 -5.74 18.93 8.14
C LYS A 85 -4.82 18.03 7.32
N ARG A 86 -5.35 17.29 6.34
CA ARG A 86 -4.59 16.36 5.51
C ARG A 86 -4.72 16.69 4.05
N THR A 87 -3.59 16.68 3.36
CA THR A 87 -3.54 16.69 1.90
C THR A 87 -3.26 15.27 1.41
N ILE A 88 -4.04 14.81 0.46
CA ILE A 88 -3.97 13.46 -0.06
C ILE A 88 -3.67 13.51 -1.55
N GLU A 89 -2.66 12.78 -1.97
CA GLU A 89 -2.29 12.60 -3.37
C GLU A 89 -2.38 11.12 -3.72
N ILE A 90 -3.11 10.82 -4.76
CA ILE A 90 -3.29 9.47 -5.27
C ILE A 90 -2.85 9.43 -6.72
N GLN A 91 -1.99 8.48 -7.05
CA GLN A 91 -1.58 8.22 -8.43
C GLN A 91 -2.02 6.83 -8.84
N LEU A 92 -2.68 6.75 -9.97
CA LEU A 92 -3.14 5.50 -10.58
C LEU A 92 -2.38 5.30 -11.89
N GLU A 93 -1.42 4.38 -11.87
CA GLU A 93 -0.61 4.03 -13.02
C GLU A 93 -1.13 2.75 -13.65
N GLN A 94 -1.49 2.81 -14.92
CA GLN A 94 -1.91 1.62 -15.65
C GLN A 94 -0.68 0.80 -16.02
N ILE A 95 -0.58 -0.40 -15.46
CA ILE A 95 0.53 -1.33 -15.73
C ILE A 95 0.22 -2.18 -16.95
N SER A 96 -1.03 -2.61 -17.09
CA SER A 96 -1.54 -3.36 -18.23
C SER A 96 -3.02 -3.07 -18.41
N ASN A 97 -3.65 -3.65 -19.42
CA ASN A 97 -5.09 -3.45 -19.68
C ASN A 97 -5.97 -3.82 -18.50
N ASN A 98 -5.52 -4.69 -17.61
CA ASN A 98 -6.29 -5.16 -16.46
C ASN A 98 -5.49 -5.10 -15.14
N SER A 99 -4.53 -4.22 -15.06
CA SER A 99 -3.72 -4.04 -13.85
C SER A 99 -3.37 -2.58 -13.64
N THR A 100 -3.63 -2.06 -12.45
CA THR A 100 -3.39 -0.67 -12.07
C THR A 100 -2.65 -0.61 -10.74
N ARG A 101 -1.54 0.10 -10.71
CA ARG A 101 -0.81 0.38 -9.47
C ARG A 101 -1.31 1.69 -8.88
N MET A 102 -1.77 1.62 -7.66
CA MET A 102 -2.21 2.77 -6.88
C MET A 102 -1.13 3.15 -5.86
N ARG A 103 -0.78 4.42 -5.86
CA ARG A 103 0.13 5.02 -4.89
C ARG A 103 -0.63 6.07 -4.11
N VAL A 104 -0.62 6.00 -2.79
CA VAL A 104 -1.30 6.96 -1.93
C VAL A 104 -0.31 7.60 -0.97
N THR A 105 -0.35 8.91 -0.92
CA THR A 105 0.42 9.73 0.03
C THR A 105 -0.56 10.62 0.77
N ALA A 106 -0.62 10.51 2.09
CA ALA A 106 -1.37 11.42 2.94
C ALA A 106 -0.42 12.19 3.85
N LYS A 107 -0.53 13.50 3.87
CA LYS A 107 0.29 14.39 4.70
C LYS A 107 -0.60 15.23 5.60
N SER A 108 -0.24 15.32 6.87
CA SER A 108 -0.86 16.27 7.79
C SER A 108 -0.37 17.70 7.53
N SER A 109 -1.05 18.70 8.09
CA SER A 109 -0.66 20.11 8.00
C SER A 109 0.71 20.42 8.61
N PHE A 110 1.27 19.50 9.39
CA PHE A 110 2.61 19.60 9.97
C PHE A 110 3.68 18.85 9.15
N PHE A 111 3.38 18.48 7.91
CA PHE A 111 4.26 17.73 7.00
C PHE A 111 4.58 16.31 7.46
N PHE A 112 3.85 15.76 8.40
CA PHE A 112 3.98 14.36 8.79
C PHE A 112 3.17 13.47 7.86
N TYR A 113 3.74 12.36 7.45
CA TYR A 113 3.05 11.36 6.67
C TYR A 113 2.05 10.59 7.54
N ASP A 114 0.87 10.37 7.00
CA ASP A 114 -0.20 9.61 7.64
C ASP A 114 -0.46 8.33 6.84
N SER A 115 0.34 7.31 7.09
CA SER A 115 0.21 6.02 6.41
C SER A 115 -1.12 5.32 6.74
N ALA A 116 -1.65 5.51 7.94
CA ALA A 116 -2.92 4.92 8.33
C ALA A 116 -4.08 5.42 7.46
N THR A 117 -4.14 6.71 7.18
CA THR A 117 -5.12 7.29 6.26
C THR A 117 -4.90 6.77 4.83
N ALA A 118 -3.66 6.68 4.37
CA ALA A 118 -3.35 6.15 3.05
C ALA A 118 -3.78 4.68 2.89
N GLU A 119 -3.52 3.85 3.89
CA GLU A 119 -3.95 2.46 3.92
C GLU A 119 -5.48 2.31 3.92
N GLU A 120 -6.17 3.14 4.67
CA GLU A 120 -7.63 3.12 4.72
C GLU A 120 -8.24 3.51 3.36
N ILE A 121 -7.67 4.49 2.67
CA ILE A 121 -8.12 4.85 1.31
C ILE A 121 -7.98 3.65 0.37
N ILE A 122 -6.87 2.94 0.44
CA ILE A 122 -6.65 1.72 -0.36
C ILE A 122 -7.68 0.63 0.00
N ALA A 123 -7.91 0.40 1.28
CA ALA A 123 -8.87 -0.59 1.75
C ALA A 123 -10.30 -0.25 1.28
N GLN A 124 -10.71 1.00 1.38
CA GLN A 124 -11.99 1.46 0.91
C GLN A 124 -12.13 1.41 -0.62
N THR A 125 -11.05 1.68 -1.34
CA THR A 125 -11.00 1.52 -2.80
C THR A 125 -11.20 0.06 -3.20
N LYS A 126 -10.50 -0.86 -2.53
CA LYS A 126 -10.68 -2.30 -2.73
C LYS A 126 -12.13 -2.72 -2.51
N LYS A 127 -12.74 -2.26 -1.43
CA LYS A 127 -14.14 -2.53 -1.10
C LYS A 127 -15.10 -2.01 -2.17
N SER A 128 -14.78 -0.90 -2.82
CA SER A 128 -15.58 -0.31 -3.89
C SER A 128 -15.41 -1.00 -5.24
N LEU A 129 -14.34 -1.76 -5.42
CA LEU A 129 -14.14 -2.57 -6.62
C LEU A 129 -15.02 -3.84 -6.63
N GLY A 130 -15.56 -4.18 -5.50
CA GLY A 130 -16.44 -5.33 -5.33
C GLY A 130 -15.74 -6.50 -4.81
#